data_b039d69b2904ea3afd574ddd8572b303
#
_entry.id   b039d69b2904ea3afd574ddd8572b303
#
_cell.length_a   1.000
_cell.length_b   1.000
_cell.length_c   1.000
_cell.angle_alpha   90.00
_cell.angle_beta   90.00
_cell.angle_gamma   90.00
#
_symmetry.space_group_name_H-M   'P 1'
#
loop_
_entity.id
_entity.type
_entity.pdbx_description
1 polymer ?
#
loop_
_entity_poly.entity_id
_entity_poly.type
_entity_poly.pdbx_seq_one_letter_code
_entity_poly.pdbx_strand_id
1 'polypeptide(L)'
;TALMQAEKSIIDKVMGQIDSTGERGDRFIPRNGDSDGDGNATDSAPTKTACFKSFRNLSRSDNFRVIEQIENQSFYSLIEPIFTEGELPLNDITDPNAIVDEQTKLRQYRYEFFSVNSGTSVYKGSGGSLKKTSETTQRQGTAYRIFGCGMMGNVNNPQILIPLEKIIVLSH
;
A
#
# COMPACT_ATOMS: atom_id res chain seq x y z
N THR A 1 5.18 3.84 5.78
CA THR A 1 3.71 3.80 5.94
C THR A 1 3.02 3.49 4.61
N ALA A 2 3.12 4.34 3.56
CA ALA A 2 2.48 4.12 2.26
C ALA A 2 2.73 2.72 1.69
N LEU A 3 3.99 2.30 1.56
CA LEU A 3 4.34 0.98 1.04
C LEU A 3 3.81 -0.16 1.92
N MET A 4 3.77 0.01 3.23
CA MET A 4 3.25 -1.02 4.16
C MET A 4 1.74 -1.19 4.02
N GLN A 5 0.99 -0.10 3.88
CA GLN A 5 -0.45 -0.15 3.67
C GLN A 5 -0.80 -0.82 2.33
N ALA A 6 -0.10 -0.46 1.27
CA ALA A 6 -0.26 -1.07 -0.04
C ALA A 6 0.11 -2.57 -0.05
N GLU A 7 1.21 -2.93 0.62
CA GLU A 7 1.62 -4.33 0.77
C GLU A 7 0.57 -5.14 1.51
N LYS A 8 0.06 -4.60 2.63
CA LYS A 8 -1.01 -5.25 3.39
C LYS A 8 -2.24 -5.47 2.53
N SER A 9 -2.69 -4.46 1.78
CA SER A 9 -3.85 -4.58 0.90
C SER A 9 -3.68 -5.71 -0.13
N ILE A 10 -2.51 -5.81 -0.77
CA ILE A 10 -2.25 -6.89 -1.74
C ILE A 10 -2.20 -8.25 -1.05
N ILE A 11 -1.55 -8.35 0.11
CA ILE A 11 -1.49 -9.60 0.86
C ILE A 11 -2.90 -10.03 1.26
N ASP A 12 -3.73 -9.12 1.76
CA ASP A 12 -5.11 -9.42 2.16
C ASP A 12 -5.95 -9.94 0.98
N LYS A 13 -5.78 -9.40 -0.23
CA LYS A 13 -6.44 -9.88 -1.44
C LYS A 13 -5.97 -11.27 -1.85
N VAL A 14 -4.66 -11.50 -1.88
CA VAL A 14 -4.06 -12.76 -2.34
C VAL A 14 -4.25 -13.89 -1.33
N MET A 15 -4.12 -13.60 -0.06
CA MET A 15 -4.16 -14.59 1.02
C MET A 15 -5.53 -14.75 1.65
N GLY A 16 -6.44 -13.82 1.40
CA GLY A 16 -7.73 -13.68 2.06
C GLY A 16 -7.57 -13.00 3.43
N GLN A 17 -8.33 -11.96 3.64
CA GLN A 17 -8.36 -11.26 4.92
C GLN A 17 -9.01 -12.15 5.98
N ILE A 18 -8.42 -12.18 7.18
CA ILE A 18 -9.03 -12.87 8.32
C ILE A 18 -9.88 -11.84 9.07
N ASP A 19 -11.15 -12.16 9.26
CA ASP A 19 -12.09 -11.32 9.98
C ASP A 19 -11.95 -11.48 11.52
N SER A 20 -12.78 -10.75 12.26
CA SER A 20 -12.79 -10.80 13.74
C SER A 20 -13.25 -12.14 14.31
N THR A 21 -13.88 -13.00 13.52
CA THR A 21 -14.31 -14.35 13.89
C THR A 21 -13.25 -15.41 13.59
N GLY A 22 -12.17 -15.01 12.89
CA GLY A 22 -11.10 -15.90 12.45
C GLY A 22 -11.42 -16.60 11.12
N GLU A 23 -12.52 -16.25 10.46
CA GLU A 23 -12.83 -16.75 9.12
C GLU A 23 -12.01 -16.01 8.07
N ARG A 24 -11.61 -16.77 7.04
CA ARG A 24 -10.82 -16.23 5.95
C ARG A 24 -11.73 -15.83 4.80
N GLY A 25 -11.62 -14.58 4.39
CA GLY A 25 -12.32 -14.07 3.21
C GLY A 25 -11.83 -14.66 1.89
N ASP A 26 -12.51 -14.29 0.82
CA ASP A 26 -12.17 -14.73 -0.52
C ASP A 26 -10.76 -14.34 -0.94
N ARG A 27 -10.12 -15.23 -1.67
CA ARG A 27 -8.78 -15.04 -2.20
C ARG A 27 -8.84 -14.93 -3.71
N PHE A 28 -8.16 -13.93 -4.24
CA PHE A 28 -8.05 -13.76 -5.68
C PHE A 28 -6.69 -13.16 -6.06
N ILE A 29 -6.34 -13.27 -7.33
CA ILE A 29 -5.12 -12.65 -7.86
C ILE A 29 -5.51 -11.32 -8.48
N PRO A 30 -5.25 -10.19 -7.79
CA PRO A 30 -5.63 -8.89 -8.31
C PRO A 30 -4.89 -8.57 -9.61
N ARG A 31 -5.64 -8.04 -10.58
CA ARG A 31 -5.14 -7.65 -11.90
C ARG A 31 -5.22 -6.14 -12.08
N ASN A 32 -4.46 -5.62 -13.01
CA ASN A 32 -4.52 -4.20 -13.34
C ASN A 32 -5.88 -3.85 -13.97
N GLY A 33 -6.60 -2.92 -13.36
CA GLY A 33 -7.95 -2.54 -13.73
C GLY A 33 -9.06 -3.43 -13.16
N ASP A 34 -8.71 -4.35 -12.27
CA ASP A 34 -9.65 -5.29 -11.65
C ASP A 34 -9.25 -5.41 -10.17
N SER A 35 -9.79 -4.51 -9.36
CA SER A 35 -9.41 -4.37 -7.95
C SER A 35 -10.14 -5.35 -7.03
N ASP A 36 -11.30 -5.82 -7.43
CA ASP A 36 -12.18 -6.70 -6.66
C ASP A 36 -12.15 -8.17 -7.09
N GLY A 37 -11.51 -8.46 -8.24
CA GLY A 37 -11.31 -9.82 -8.73
C GLY A 37 -12.51 -10.41 -9.46
N ASP A 38 -13.48 -9.60 -9.87
CA ASP A 38 -14.67 -10.04 -10.60
C ASP A 38 -14.39 -10.42 -12.07
N GLY A 39 -13.18 -10.13 -12.55
CA GLY A 39 -12.72 -10.41 -13.90
C GLY A 39 -13.07 -9.31 -14.91
N ASN A 40 -13.75 -8.26 -14.50
CA ASN A 40 -14.11 -7.13 -15.35
C ASN A 40 -13.11 -6.00 -15.17
N ALA A 41 -12.33 -5.69 -16.20
CA ALA A 41 -11.44 -4.55 -16.19
C ALA A 41 -12.22 -3.23 -16.42
N THR A 42 -13.12 -2.92 -15.50
CA THR A 42 -13.97 -1.72 -15.57
C THR A 42 -13.37 -0.52 -14.88
N ASP A 43 -12.30 -0.74 -14.13
CA ASP A 43 -11.66 0.30 -13.34
C ASP A 43 -11.05 1.37 -14.24
N SER A 44 -11.27 2.59 -13.85
CA SER A 44 -10.78 3.76 -14.56
C SER A 44 -9.25 3.84 -14.52
N ALA A 45 -8.70 4.64 -15.42
CA ALA A 45 -7.27 4.98 -15.36
C ALA A 45 -6.94 5.64 -14.02
N PRO A 46 -5.72 5.46 -13.52
CA PRO A 46 -5.32 6.07 -12.25
C PRO A 46 -5.39 7.58 -12.32
N THR A 47 -5.77 8.20 -11.21
CA THR A 47 -5.76 9.66 -11.04
C THR A 47 -4.32 10.17 -11.13
N LYS A 48 -4.10 11.19 -11.95
CA LYS A 48 -2.77 11.78 -12.16
C LYS A 48 -2.40 12.75 -11.01
N THR A 49 -2.27 12.20 -9.81
CA THR A 49 -1.84 12.95 -8.62
C THR A 49 -0.38 13.40 -8.68
N ALA A 50 0.07 14.18 -7.71
CA ALA A 50 1.47 14.57 -7.59
C ALA A 50 2.38 13.33 -7.40
N CYS A 51 1.92 12.36 -6.62
CA CYS A 51 2.62 11.09 -6.42
C CYS A 51 2.73 10.31 -7.74
N PHE A 52 1.62 10.07 -8.43
CA PHE A 52 1.62 9.35 -9.70
C PHE A 52 2.55 10.02 -10.74
N LYS A 53 2.51 11.34 -10.85
CA LYS A 53 3.36 12.12 -11.76
C LYS A 53 4.85 12.04 -11.43
N SER A 54 5.23 11.77 -10.18
CA SER A 54 6.62 11.63 -9.78
C SER A 54 7.30 10.42 -10.42
N PHE A 55 6.53 9.41 -10.80
CA PHE A 55 6.99 8.22 -11.53
C PHE A 55 6.88 8.44 -13.04
N ARG A 56 7.82 9.18 -13.62
CA ARG A 56 7.80 9.69 -14.99
C ARG A 56 7.55 8.64 -16.08
N ASN A 57 8.03 7.41 -15.89
CA ASN A 57 7.87 6.36 -16.90
C ASN A 57 6.45 5.81 -16.96
N LEU A 58 5.72 5.86 -15.86
CA LEU A 58 4.35 5.36 -15.75
C LEU A 58 3.34 6.41 -16.23
N SER A 59 3.59 7.67 -15.90
CA SER A 59 2.66 8.79 -16.19
C SER A 59 2.53 9.11 -17.68
N ARG A 60 3.37 8.53 -18.54
CA ARG A 60 3.35 8.73 -20.01
C ARG A 60 2.42 7.75 -20.74
N SER A 61 1.96 6.70 -20.08
CA SER A 61 1.08 5.70 -20.72
C SER A 61 -0.38 5.99 -20.43
N ASP A 62 -1.17 6.24 -21.46
CA ASP A 62 -2.61 6.45 -21.30
C ASP A 62 -3.36 5.13 -21.02
N ASN A 63 -2.74 4.00 -21.33
CA ASN A 63 -3.30 2.66 -21.09
C ASN A 63 -2.84 2.05 -19.75
N PHE A 64 -2.15 2.82 -18.91
CA PHE A 64 -1.72 2.33 -17.60
C PHE A 64 -2.94 2.11 -16.70
N ARG A 65 -2.98 0.94 -16.09
CA ARG A 65 -4.02 0.56 -15.14
C ARG A 65 -3.36 0.08 -13.85
N VAL A 66 -4.02 0.34 -12.75
CA VAL A 66 -3.57 -0.05 -11.40
C VAL A 66 -4.51 -1.11 -10.83
N ILE A 67 -4.05 -1.88 -9.86
CA ILE A 67 -4.92 -2.71 -9.04
C ILE A 67 -5.77 -1.81 -8.16
N GLU A 68 -5.10 -0.89 -7.48
CA GLU A 68 -5.75 0.10 -6.63
C GLU A 68 -4.88 1.36 -6.53
N GLN A 69 -5.53 2.46 -6.21
CA GLN A 69 -4.89 3.72 -5.88
C GLN A 69 -5.59 4.32 -4.68
N ILE A 70 -4.81 4.66 -3.66
CA ILE A 70 -5.28 5.40 -2.49
C ILE A 70 -4.65 6.77 -2.51
N GLU A 71 -5.47 7.78 -2.56
CA GLU A 71 -5.05 9.17 -2.73
C GLU A 71 -5.16 9.94 -1.43
N ASN A 72 -4.21 10.82 -1.22
CA ASN A 72 -4.30 11.91 -0.23
C ASN A 72 -4.71 11.47 1.18
N GLN A 73 -4.19 10.36 1.67
CA GLN A 73 -4.45 9.92 3.03
C GLN A 73 -3.63 10.72 4.03
N SER A 74 -4.27 11.12 5.12
CA SER A 74 -3.55 11.74 6.24
C SER A 74 -2.82 10.68 7.05
N PHE A 75 -1.56 10.95 7.40
CA PHE A 75 -0.84 10.11 8.36
C PHE A 75 -1.56 10.09 9.72
N TYR A 76 -2.20 11.20 10.10
CA TYR A 76 -2.97 11.29 11.33
C TYR A 76 -4.08 10.23 11.40
N SER A 77 -4.75 9.92 10.29
CA SER A 77 -5.83 8.92 10.27
C SER A 77 -5.39 7.50 10.66
N LEU A 78 -4.10 7.20 10.55
CA LEU A 78 -3.55 5.90 10.97
C LEU A 78 -3.28 5.81 12.47
N ILE A 79 -3.02 6.95 13.10
CA ILE A 79 -2.66 7.01 14.52
C ILE A 79 -3.81 7.54 15.37
N GLU A 80 -4.85 8.11 14.75
CA GLU A 80 -6.04 8.61 15.44
C GLU A 80 -6.68 7.59 16.39
N PRO A 81 -6.86 6.30 15.99
CA PRO A 81 -7.39 5.28 16.90
C PRO A 81 -6.58 5.13 18.18
N ILE A 82 -5.24 5.23 18.10
CA ILE A 82 -4.35 5.12 19.25
C ILE A 82 -4.58 6.28 20.24
N PHE A 83 -4.86 7.48 19.72
CA PHE A 83 -5.17 8.65 20.54
C PHE A 83 -6.57 8.58 21.18
N THR A 84 -7.55 8.02 20.47
CA THR A 84 -8.94 7.95 20.93
C THR A 84 -9.20 6.77 21.86
N GLU A 85 -8.49 5.67 21.72
CA GLU A 85 -8.62 4.47 22.55
C GLU A 85 -7.87 4.54 23.89
N GLY A 86 -7.18 5.66 24.15
CA GLY A 86 -6.53 5.93 25.45
C GLY A 86 -5.25 5.14 25.70
N GLU A 87 -4.69 4.50 24.69
CA GLU A 87 -3.44 3.75 24.81
C GLU A 87 -2.20 4.64 24.99
N LEU A 88 -2.29 5.91 24.55
CA LEU A 88 -1.27 6.90 24.85
C LEU A 88 -1.73 7.79 25.99
N PRO A 89 -0.88 8.04 27.00
CA PRO A 89 -1.21 8.86 28.15
C PRO A 89 -1.25 10.35 27.74
N LEU A 90 -2.27 10.73 26.96
CA LEU A 90 -2.58 12.14 26.72
C LEU A 90 -3.01 12.84 28.00
N ASN A 91 -3.27 12.09 29.06
CA ASN A 91 -3.66 12.60 30.39
C ASN A 91 -2.58 13.47 31.04
N ASP A 92 -1.31 13.35 30.60
CA ASP A 92 -0.22 14.19 31.09
C ASP A 92 -0.10 15.51 30.30
N ILE A 93 -0.83 15.67 29.19
CA ILE A 93 -0.88 16.93 28.45
C ILE A 93 -1.96 17.79 29.07
N THR A 94 -1.57 18.68 29.95
CA THR A 94 -2.47 19.59 30.67
C THR A 94 -3.03 20.72 29.82
N ASP A 95 -2.45 20.95 28.62
CA ASP A 95 -2.88 22.01 27.70
C ASP A 95 -3.66 21.42 26.50
N PRO A 96 -5.00 21.61 26.44
CA PRO A 96 -5.81 21.17 25.31
C PRO A 96 -5.37 21.75 23.96
N ASN A 97 -4.79 22.96 23.96
CA ASN A 97 -4.33 23.59 22.72
C ASN A 97 -3.09 22.88 22.15
N ALA A 98 -2.21 22.36 23.01
CA ALA A 98 -1.05 21.60 22.57
C ALA A 98 -1.44 20.32 21.80
N ILE A 99 -2.52 19.66 22.20
CA ILE A 99 -3.07 18.49 21.52
C ILE A 99 -3.58 18.88 20.12
N VAL A 100 -4.34 19.96 20.02
CA VAL A 100 -4.88 20.47 18.76
C VAL A 100 -3.77 20.89 17.80
N ASP A 101 -2.73 21.54 18.33
CA ASP A 101 -1.57 21.95 17.55
C ASP A 101 -0.80 20.75 16.99
N GLU A 102 -0.61 19.71 17.80
CA GLU A 102 0.07 18.49 17.35
C GLU A 102 -0.74 17.71 16.30
N GLN A 103 -2.04 17.59 16.52
CA GLN A 103 -2.94 17.00 15.53
C GLN A 103 -2.89 17.77 14.20
N THR A 104 -2.87 19.08 14.26
CA THR A 104 -2.80 19.95 13.08
C THR A 104 -1.48 19.74 12.33
N LYS A 105 -0.36 19.64 13.03
CA LYS A 105 0.95 19.34 12.44
C LYS A 105 0.95 17.95 11.78
N LEU A 106 0.42 16.92 12.46
CA LEU A 106 0.38 15.56 11.94
C LEU A 106 -0.49 15.43 10.69
N ARG A 107 -1.57 16.22 10.57
CA ARG A 107 -2.43 16.26 9.38
C ARG A 107 -1.75 16.88 8.16
N GLN A 108 -0.63 17.58 8.31
CA GLN A 108 0.15 18.07 7.17
C GLN A 108 0.95 16.96 6.50
N TYR A 109 1.21 15.84 7.20
CA TYR A 109 1.86 14.68 6.65
C TYR A 109 0.83 13.77 6.00
N ARG A 110 1.05 13.47 4.72
CA ARG A 110 0.14 12.69 3.89
C ARG A 110 0.90 11.60 3.17
N TYR A 111 0.16 10.61 2.72
CA TYR A 111 0.70 9.57 1.88
C TYR A 111 -0.29 9.19 0.79
N GLU A 112 0.25 8.70 -0.29
CA GLU A 112 -0.47 8.08 -1.39
C GLU A 112 0.24 6.80 -1.78
N PHE A 113 -0.51 5.87 -2.34
CA PHE A 113 0.10 4.71 -2.98
C PHE A 113 -0.78 4.20 -4.11
N PHE A 114 -0.15 3.47 -5.01
CA PHE A 114 -0.82 2.65 -6.00
C PHE A 114 -0.01 1.38 -6.25
N SER A 115 -0.68 0.34 -6.71
CA SER A 115 -0.09 -0.95 -6.94
C SER A 115 -0.45 -1.50 -8.30
N VAL A 116 0.46 -2.30 -8.87
CA VAL A 116 0.28 -2.95 -10.17
C VAL A 116 0.73 -4.40 -10.11
N ASN A 117 0.03 -5.24 -10.86
CA ASN A 117 0.45 -6.60 -11.14
C ASN A 117 1.46 -6.56 -12.29
N SER A 118 2.67 -7.04 -12.02
CA SER A 118 3.79 -7.10 -12.99
C SER A 118 3.92 -8.47 -13.66
N GLY A 119 2.96 -9.37 -13.43
CA GLY A 119 2.93 -10.70 -14.04
C GLY A 119 3.63 -11.77 -13.23
N THR A 120 3.84 -12.91 -13.86
CA THR A 120 4.46 -14.08 -13.23
C THR A 120 5.94 -13.82 -12.95
N SER A 121 6.38 -14.20 -11.78
CA SER A 121 7.79 -14.12 -11.35
C SER A 121 8.21 -15.41 -10.67
N VAL A 122 9.51 -15.63 -10.66
CA VAL A 122 10.12 -16.78 -10.01
C VAL A 122 10.83 -16.30 -8.75
N TYR A 123 10.61 -16.99 -7.64
CA TYR A 123 11.29 -16.68 -6.39
C TYR A 123 11.92 -17.92 -5.76
N LYS A 124 13.00 -17.70 -5.01
CA LYS A 124 13.59 -18.74 -4.19
C LYS A 124 12.82 -18.80 -2.88
N GLY A 125 12.10 -19.91 -2.61
CA GLY A 125 11.44 -20.11 -1.32
C GLY A 125 12.49 -20.15 -0.19
N SER A 126 12.31 -19.34 0.83
CA SER A 126 13.06 -19.48 2.09
C SER A 126 12.53 -20.71 2.83
N GLY A 127 13.28 -21.81 2.85
CA GLY A 127 12.86 -23.01 3.58
C GLY A 127 13.42 -24.32 3.03
N GLY A 128 14.38 -24.27 2.14
CA GLY A 128 15.13 -25.46 1.75
C GLY A 128 16.06 -25.89 2.86
N SER A 129 15.85 -27.10 3.41
CA SER A 129 16.83 -27.76 4.24
C SER A 129 18.18 -27.77 3.51
N LEU A 130 19.25 -27.39 4.17
CA LEU A 130 20.64 -27.41 3.68
C LEU A 130 21.10 -28.79 3.16
N LYS A 131 20.28 -29.83 3.31
CA LYS A 131 20.58 -31.19 2.86
C LYS A 131 20.09 -31.55 1.44
N LYS A 132 19.34 -30.70 0.77
CA LYS A 132 18.97 -30.90 -0.64
C LYS A 132 19.74 -29.93 -1.56
N THR A 133 20.97 -30.23 -1.74
CA THR A 133 21.81 -29.72 -2.82
C THR A 133 21.35 -30.34 -4.12
N SER A 134 20.62 -29.73 -4.97
CA SER A 134 20.70 -29.83 -6.44
C SER A 134 19.46 -29.45 -7.21
N GLU A 135 18.30 -29.30 -6.59
CA GLU A 135 17.16 -28.75 -7.30
C GLU A 135 16.67 -27.51 -6.54
N THR A 136 17.15 -26.35 -6.99
CA THR A 136 16.48 -25.09 -6.69
C THR A 136 15.09 -25.17 -7.30
N THR A 137 14.13 -25.66 -6.56
CA THR A 137 12.74 -25.60 -6.92
C THR A 137 12.35 -24.13 -6.99
N GLN A 138 12.48 -23.58 -8.19
CA GLN A 138 11.99 -22.25 -8.49
C GLN A 138 10.48 -22.31 -8.35
N ARG A 139 9.95 -21.60 -7.35
CA ARG A 139 8.52 -21.46 -7.18
C ARG A 139 8.02 -20.30 -8.03
N GLN A 140 6.91 -20.50 -8.69
CA GLN A 140 6.23 -19.44 -9.41
C GLN A 140 5.32 -18.66 -8.46
N GLY A 141 5.20 -17.38 -8.70
CA GLY A 141 4.30 -16.49 -8.01
C GLY A 141 3.97 -15.28 -8.87
N THR A 142 3.13 -14.43 -8.38
CA THR A 142 2.81 -13.16 -9.02
C THR A 142 3.63 -12.04 -8.40
N ALA A 143 4.30 -11.25 -9.22
CA ALA A 143 5.03 -10.06 -8.80
C ALA A 143 4.10 -8.85 -8.79
N TYR A 144 4.13 -8.11 -7.72
CA TYR A 144 3.43 -6.84 -7.56
C TYR A 144 4.44 -5.73 -7.34
N ARG A 145 4.29 -4.64 -8.08
CA ARG A 145 5.05 -3.42 -7.84
C ARG A 145 4.16 -2.43 -7.10
N ILE A 146 4.68 -1.91 -6.03
CA ILE A 146 4.02 -0.97 -5.15
C ILE A 146 4.77 0.35 -5.24
N PHE A 147 4.04 1.40 -5.54
CA PHE A 147 4.53 2.76 -5.62
C PHE A 147 3.87 3.56 -4.52
N GLY A 148 4.65 4.26 -3.72
CA GLY A 148 4.12 5.06 -2.64
C GLY A 148 4.87 6.36 -2.47
N CYS A 149 4.20 7.39 -1.99
CA CYS A 149 4.80 8.68 -1.70
C CYS A 149 4.46 9.10 -0.27
N GLY A 150 5.47 9.63 0.42
CA GLY A 150 5.26 10.51 1.55
C GLY A 150 5.25 11.96 1.09
N MET A 151 4.31 12.75 1.60
CA MET A 151 4.14 14.15 1.21
C MET A 151 3.93 15.05 2.42
N MET A 152 4.37 16.29 2.31
CA MET A 152 4.08 17.33 3.27
C MET A 152 3.64 18.61 2.54
N GLY A 153 2.60 19.25 3.06
CA GLY A 153 2.06 20.50 2.52
C GLY A 153 0.80 20.29 1.68
N ASN A 154 0.62 21.10 0.65
CA ASN A 154 -0.58 21.08 -0.19
C ASN A 154 -0.62 19.84 -1.09
N VAL A 155 -1.79 19.23 -1.23
CA VAL A 155 -2.01 17.99 -2.01
C VAL A 155 -1.61 18.13 -3.47
N ASN A 156 -1.96 19.26 -4.08
CA ASN A 156 -1.71 19.49 -5.51
C ASN A 156 -0.29 19.97 -5.79
N ASN A 157 0.35 20.59 -4.79
CA ASN A 157 1.70 21.10 -4.88
C ASN A 157 2.41 20.89 -3.53
N PRO A 158 2.82 19.66 -3.22
CA PRO A 158 3.51 19.37 -1.97
C PRO A 158 4.86 20.07 -1.89
N GLN A 159 5.19 20.59 -0.72
CA GLN A 159 6.50 21.19 -0.46
C GLN A 159 7.58 20.11 -0.42
N ILE A 160 7.23 18.95 0.11
CA ILE A 160 8.09 17.76 0.13
C ILE A 160 7.31 16.61 -0.45
N LEU A 161 7.93 15.88 -1.39
CA LEU A 161 7.42 14.63 -1.96
C LEU A 161 8.56 13.64 -2.08
N ILE A 162 8.40 12.48 -1.44
CA ILE A 162 9.38 11.40 -1.44
C ILE A 162 8.75 10.19 -2.09
N PRO A 163 9.06 9.88 -3.36
CA PRO A 163 8.59 8.68 -4.03
C PRO A 163 9.42 7.46 -3.61
N LEU A 164 8.74 6.34 -3.39
CA LEU A 164 9.34 5.07 -3.03
C LEU A 164 8.70 3.95 -3.86
N GLU A 165 9.47 2.94 -4.18
CA GLU A 165 9.02 1.75 -4.90
C GLU A 165 9.41 0.48 -4.14
N LYS A 166 8.54 -0.53 -4.17
CA LYS A 166 8.78 -1.86 -3.62
C LYS A 166 8.23 -2.93 -4.56
N ILE A 167 8.93 -4.05 -4.67
CA ILE A 167 8.45 -5.24 -5.38
C ILE A 167 8.25 -6.34 -4.37
N ILE A 168 7.10 -7.00 -4.42
CA ILE A 168 6.81 -8.21 -3.67
C ILE A 168 6.41 -9.32 -4.62
N VAL A 169 6.72 -10.57 -4.26
CA VAL A 169 6.31 -11.76 -5.03
C VAL A 169 5.55 -12.67 -4.09
N LEU A 170 4.31 -12.94 -4.42
CA LEU A 170 3.42 -13.79 -3.63
C LEU A 170 3.12 -15.07 -4.39
N SER A 171 3.22 -16.21 -3.69
CA SER A 171 2.73 -17.50 -4.17
C SER A 171 1.23 -17.60 -3.97
N HIS A 172 0.55 -18.20 -4.88
CA HIS A 172 -0.87 -18.47 -4.85
C HIS A 172 -1.14 -19.96 -5.05
#